data_72e89da06d0b08e32339b62c3f874d5a
#
_entry.id   72e89da06d0b08e32339b62c3f874d5a
#
_cell.length_a   1.000
_cell.length_b   1.000
_cell.length_c   1.000
_cell.angle_alpha   90.00
_cell.angle_beta   90.00
_cell.angle_gamma   90.00
#
_symmetry.space_group_name_H-M   'P 1'
#
loop_
_entity.id
_entity.type
_entity.pdbx_description
1 polymer ?
#
loop_
_entity_poly.entity_id
_entity_poly.type
_entity_poly.pdbx_seq_one_letter_code
_entity_poly.pdbx_strand_id
1 'polypeptide(L)'
;MGIPPSLIVDYKALSGDPSDNIPGVQGVGPKTAVNLLKAFGSMNGIYESLVQPDKLTESQKKLLSEKLVQKLVDGHESAVMSQSLASIDCAVPITFVLEDCLVAGYDKQKTVALFEKLGFKSLINALPSDAYEKSVQEALFA
;
A
#
# COMPACT_ATOMS: atom_id res chain seq x y z
N MET A 1 -10.24 -4.44 -8.87
CA MET A 1 -9.63 -5.74 -8.52
C MET A 1 -10.66 -6.83 -8.19
N GLY A 2 -11.78 -6.52 -7.54
CA GLY A 2 -12.83 -7.49 -7.20
C GLY A 2 -12.49 -8.38 -5.99
N ILE A 3 -11.62 -7.92 -5.12
CA ILE A 3 -11.34 -8.41 -3.77
C ILE A 3 -11.53 -7.26 -2.77
N PRO A 4 -11.90 -7.54 -1.51
CA PRO A 4 -12.06 -6.52 -0.48
C PRO A 4 -10.69 -5.93 -0.05
N PRO A 5 -10.67 -4.70 0.52
CA PRO A 5 -9.44 -4.06 1.00
C PRO A 5 -8.64 -4.90 2.00
N SER A 6 -9.31 -5.69 2.83
CA SER A 6 -8.67 -6.59 3.81
C SER A 6 -7.75 -7.66 3.19
N LEU A 7 -7.90 -7.95 1.89
CA LEU A 7 -7.07 -8.93 1.19
C LEU A 7 -5.93 -8.30 0.36
N ILE A 8 -5.73 -6.99 0.44
CA ILE A 8 -4.68 -6.31 -0.36
C ILE A 8 -3.28 -6.74 0.06
N VAL A 9 -3.04 -6.95 1.35
CA VAL A 9 -1.76 -7.47 1.85
C VAL A 9 -1.48 -8.85 1.28
N ASP A 10 -2.44 -9.77 1.36
CA ASP A 10 -2.32 -11.13 0.81
C ASP A 10 -2.18 -11.12 -0.72
N TYR A 11 -2.87 -10.20 -1.38
CA TYR A 11 -2.72 -10.00 -2.83
C TYR A 11 -1.29 -9.60 -3.21
N LYS A 12 -0.72 -8.59 -2.52
CA LYS A 12 0.68 -8.18 -2.73
C LYS A 12 1.67 -9.28 -2.34
N ALA A 13 1.36 -10.07 -1.31
CA ALA A 13 2.17 -11.22 -0.91
C ALA A 13 2.28 -12.28 -2.00
N LEU A 14 1.21 -12.49 -2.77
CA LEU A 14 1.17 -13.47 -3.86
C LEU A 14 1.68 -12.90 -5.19
N SER A 15 1.16 -11.74 -5.61
CA SER A 15 1.46 -11.18 -6.94
C SER A 15 2.73 -10.32 -6.97
N GLY A 16 3.26 -9.93 -5.81
CA GLY A 16 4.28 -8.90 -5.68
C GLY A 16 3.73 -7.48 -5.91
N ASP A 17 4.59 -6.51 -5.67
CA ASP A 17 4.37 -5.10 -6.00
C ASP A 17 5.68 -4.49 -6.50
N PRO A 18 5.84 -4.31 -7.82
CA PRO A 18 7.06 -3.75 -8.39
C PRO A 18 7.35 -2.31 -7.96
N SER A 19 6.32 -1.53 -7.60
CA SER A 19 6.52 -0.14 -7.16
C SER A 19 7.25 -0.05 -5.82
N ASP A 20 7.02 -1.05 -4.95
CA ASP A 20 7.62 -1.14 -3.62
C ASP A 20 8.72 -2.22 -3.55
N ASN A 21 9.09 -2.81 -4.70
CA ASN A 21 10.06 -3.90 -4.80
C ASN A 21 9.70 -5.12 -3.93
N ILE A 22 8.41 -5.41 -3.81
CA ILE A 22 7.90 -6.60 -3.12
C ILE A 22 7.86 -7.75 -4.13
N PRO A 23 8.59 -8.87 -3.89
CA PRO A 23 8.79 -9.89 -4.91
C PRO A 23 7.55 -10.75 -5.20
N GLY A 24 6.72 -11.04 -4.18
CA GLY A 24 5.62 -11.99 -4.33
C GLY A 24 6.08 -13.43 -4.60
N VAL A 25 5.20 -14.25 -5.15
CA VAL A 25 5.48 -15.62 -5.59
C VAL A 25 5.81 -15.63 -7.07
N GLN A 26 6.98 -16.12 -7.44
CA GLN A 26 7.43 -16.13 -8.82
C GLN A 26 6.45 -16.89 -9.74
N GLY A 27 5.95 -16.19 -10.76
CA GLY A 27 5.01 -16.75 -11.73
C GLY A 27 3.57 -16.84 -11.25
N VAL A 28 3.24 -16.17 -10.14
CA VAL A 28 1.86 -15.90 -9.69
C VAL A 28 1.56 -14.43 -9.98
N GLY A 29 0.83 -14.18 -11.06
CA GLY A 29 0.47 -12.82 -11.46
C GLY A 29 -0.85 -12.34 -10.83
N PRO A 30 -1.23 -11.07 -11.07
CA PRO A 30 -2.42 -10.42 -10.50
C PRO A 30 -3.71 -11.21 -10.63
N LYS A 31 -3.99 -11.75 -11.82
CA LYS A 31 -5.22 -12.53 -12.07
C LYS A 31 -5.25 -13.84 -11.27
N THR A 32 -4.12 -14.52 -11.18
CA THR A 32 -4.00 -15.78 -10.42
C THR A 32 -4.17 -15.50 -8.93
N ALA A 33 -3.50 -14.49 -8.39
CA ALA A 33 -3.61 -14.08 -7.00
C ALA A 33 -5.05 -13.75 -6.60
N VAL A 34 -5.77 -12.96 -7.41
CA VAL A 34 -7.18 -12.63 -7.18
C VAL A 34 -8.06 -13.88 -7.18
N ASN A 35 -7.86 -14.81 -8.12
CA ASN A 35 -8.65 -16.03 -8.19
C ASN A 35 -8.39 -16.95 -6.99
N LEU A 36 -7.15 -17.07 -6.57
CA LEU A 36 -6.79 -17.81 -5.38
C LEU A 36 -7.44 -17.23 -4.13
N LEU A 37 -7.33 -15.92 -3.91
CA LEU A 37 -7.91 -15.25 -2.74
C LEU A 37 -9.44 -15.33 -2.72
N LYS A 38 -10.11 -15.27 -3.86
CA LYS A 38 -11.56 -15.49 -3.95
C LYS A 38 -11.97 -16.92 -3.60
N ALA A 39 -11.16 -17.92 -3.95
CA ALA A 39 -11.47 -19.32 -3.73
C ALA A 39 -11.12 -19.80 -2.31
N PHE A 40 -10.10 -19.22 -1.69
CA PHE A 40 -9.53 -19.69 -0.42
C PHE A 40 -9.62 -18.68 0.72
N GLY A 41 -10.04 -17.43 0.44
CA GLY A 41 -10.31 -16.41 1.44
C GLY A 41 -9.09 -15.64 1.94
N SER A 42 -7.90 -16.26 2.00
CA SER A 42 -6.66 -15.63 2.47
C SER A 42 -5.43 -16.36 1.94
N MET A 43 -4.25 -15.76 2.09
CA MET A 43 -2.98 -16.43 1.80
C MET A 43 -2.81 -17.69 2.69
N ASN A 44 -3.09 -17.58 3.98
CA ASN A 44 -3.05 -18.73 4.89
C ASN A 44 -4.00 -19.84 4.44
N GLY A 45 -5.25 -19.51 4.07
CA GLY A 45 -6.22 -20.48 3.57
C GLY A 45 -5.74 -21.22 2.30
N ILE A 46 -4.99 -20.52 1.42
CA ILE A 46 -4.37 -21.18 0.27
C ILE A 46 -3.35 -22.21 0.73
N TYR A 47 -2.39 -21.85 1.58
CA TYR A 47 -1.33 -22.77 2.02
C TYR A 47 -1.87 -23.92 2.90
N GLU A 48 -2.83 -23.67 3.77
CA GLU A 48 -3.52 -24.73 4.53
C GLU A 48 -4.20 -25.72 3.60
N SER A 49 -4.79 -25.26 2.51
CA SER A 49 -5.46 -26.11 1.53
C SER A 49 -4.49 -27.04 0.79
N LEU A 50 -3.25 -26.63 0.60
CA LEU A 50 -2.22 -27.48 -0.02
C LEU A 50 -1.82 -28.64 0.88
N VAL A 51 -1.93 -28.49 2.21
CA VAL A 51 -1.63 -29.54 3.19
C VAL A 51 -2.80 -30.51 3.34
N GLN A 52 -4.03 -30.08 3.01
CA GLN A 52 -5.25 -30.86 3.19
C GLN A 52 -6.06 -31.01 1.89
N PRO A 53 -5.50 -31.64 0.84
CA PRO A 53 -6.11 -31.68 -0.50
C PRO A 53 -7.47 -32.39 -0.53
N ASP A 54 -7.74 -33.29 0.42
CA ASP A 54 -9.00 -34.03 0.50
C ASP A 54 -10.21 -33.15 0.88
N LYS A 55 -9.95 -31.97 1.48
CA LYS A 55 -11.00 -30.99 1.85
C LYS A 55 -11.37 -30.04 0.75
N LEU A 56 -10.70 -30.08 -0.39
CA LEU A 56 -10.91 -29.16 -1.50
C LEU A 56 -12.19 -29.48 -2.26
N THR A 57 -12.92 -28.43 -2.59
CA THR A 57 -14.03 -28.52 -3.55
C THR A 57 -13.50 -28.76 -4.97
N GLU A 58 -14.34 -29.31 -5.84
CA GLU A 58 -13.96 -29.52 -7.25
C GLU A 58 -13.54 -28.24 -7.98
N SER A 59 -14.15 -27.11 -7.61
CA SER A 59 -13.77 -25.80 -8.16
C SER A 59 -12.35 -25.37 -7.72
N GLN A 60 -12.00 -25.61 -6.46
CA GLN A 60 -10.67 -25.33 -5.91
C GLN A 60 -9.61 -26.24 -6.51
N LYS A 61 -9.91 -27.54 -6.66
CA LYS A 61 -9.01 -28.49 -7.34
C LYS A 61 -8.70 -28.10 -8.77
N LYS A 62 -9.71 -27.64 -9.53
CA LYS A 62 -9.50 -27.14 -10.91
C LYS A 62 -8.62 -25.90 -10.98
N LEU A 63 -8.64 -25.06 -9.94
CA LEU A 63 -7.81 -23.86 -9.88
C LEU A 63 -6.34 -24.19 -9.57
N LEU A 64 -6.09 -25.23 -8.75
CA LEU A 64 -4.77 -25.66 -8.30
C LEU A 64 -4.17 -26.68 -9.27
N SER A 65 -3.67 -26.23 -10.42
CA SER A 65 -2.87 -27.09 -11.30
C SER A 65 -1.57 -27.47 -10.59
N GLU A 66 -1.01 -28.66 -10.88
CA GLU A 66 0.27 -29.13 -10.32
C GLU A 66 1.38 -28.10 -10.44
N LYS A 67 1.47 -27.43 -11.60
CA LYS A 67 2.45 -26.37 -11.84
C LYS A 67 2.24 -25.14 -10.93
N LEU A 68 0.98 -24.80 -10.61
CA LEU A 68 0.69 -23.70 -9.71
C LEU A 68 0.97 -24.07 -8.26
N VAL A 69 0.62 -25.29 -7.87
CA VAL A 69 0.96 -25.84 -6.53
C VAL A 69 2.46 -25.79 -6.30
N GLN A 70 3.26 -26.28 -7.29
CA GLN A 70 4.73 -26.23 -7.18
C GLN A 70 5.24 -24.80 -6.97
N LYS A 71 4.74 -23.82 -7.74
CA LYS A 71 5.14 -22.43 -7.58
C LYS A 71 4.79 -21.86 -6.20
N LEU A 72 3.62 -22.21 -5.66
CA LEU A 72 3.21 -21.77 -4.34
C LEU A 72 4.10 -22.39 -3.25
N VAL A 73 4.42 -23.68 -3.38
CA VAL A 73 5.31 -24.39 -2.43
C VAL A 73 6.72 -23.79 -2.48
N ASP A 74 7.31 -23.66 -3.68
CA ASP A 74 8.67 -23.10 -3.85
C ASP A 74 8.75 -21.64 -3.43
N GLY A 75 7.65 -20.88 -3.61
CA GLY A 75 7.57 -19.46 -3.30
C GLY A 75 7.03 -19.13 -1.91
N HIS A 76 6.82 -20.11 -1.03
CA HIS A 76 6.20 -19.87 0.28
C HIS A 76 6.95 -18.85 1.14
N GLU A 77 8.26 -19.01 1.26
CA GLU A 77 9.09 -18.05 2.04
C GLU A 77 9.02 -16.63 1.47
N SER A 78 9.05 -16.52 0.13
CA SER A 78 8.91 -15.24 -0.55
C SER A 78 7.52 -14.61 -0.32
N ALA A 79 6.46 -15.42 -0.29
CA ALA A 79 5.11 -14.94 0.03
C ALA A 79 5.01 -14.42 1.47
N VAL A 80 5.57 -15.14 2.44
CA VAL A 80 5.58 -14.71 3.87
C VAL A 80 6.37 -13.42 4.04
N MET A 81 7.55 -13.31 3.44
CA MET A 81 8.34 -12.08 3.45
C MET A 81 7.58 -10.93 2.79
N SER A 82 6.96 -11.17 1.64
CA SER A 82 6.18 -10.17 0.91
C SER A 82 4.95 -9.71 1.69
N GLN A 83 4.29 -10.60 2.42
CA GLN A 83 3.18 -10.27 3.32
C GLN A 83 3.64 -9.35 4.44
N SER A 84 4.79 -9.64 5.05
CA SER A 84 5.38 -8.79 6.09
C SER A 84 5.73 -7.40 5.56
N LEU A 85 6.35 -7.31 4.36
CA LEU A 85 6.70 -6.04 3.73
C LEU A 85 5.47 -5.21 3.33
N ALA A 86 4.39 -5.86 2.89
CA ALA A 86 3.15 -5.20 2.51
C ALA A 86 2.28 -4.77 3.71
N SER A 87 2.56 -5.30 4.90
CA SER A 87 1.80 -4.99 6.12
C SER A 87 2.20 -3.64 6.68
N ILE A 88 1.22 -2.77 6.95
CA ILE A 88 1.44 -1.46 7.55
C ILE A 88 1.64 -1.64 9.06
N ASP A 89 2.75 -1.13 9.59
CA ASP A 89 2.97 -1.04 11.02
C ASP A 89 2.19 0.16 11.59
N CYS A 90 1.15 -0.13 12.35
CA CYS A 90 0.31 0.89 13.02
C CYS A 90 0.81 1.23 14.44
N ALA A 91 1.88 0.61 14.91
CA ALA A 91 2.42 0.78 16.26
C ALA A 91 3.75 1.54 16.31
N VAL A 92 4.12 2.18 15.19
CA VAL A 92 5.35 2.99 15.12
C VAL A 92 5.33 4.08 16.18
N PRO A 93 6.36 4.20 17.06
CA PRO A 93 6.41 5.19 18.13
C PRO A 93 6.74 6.58 17.58
N ILE A 94 5.73 7.25 17.02
CA ILE A 94 5.82 8.63 16.54
C ILE A 94 5.07 9.58 17.48
N THR A 95 5.62 10.78 17.65
CA THR A 95 4.88 11.88 18.27
C THR A 95 4.18 12.66 17.18
N PHE A 96 2.87 12.82 17.29
CA PHE A 96 2.05 13.51 16.31
C PHE A 96 1.21 14.58 17.01
N VAL A 97 1.29 15.82 16.52
CA VAL A 97 0.51 16.96 16.96
C VAL A 97 -0.29 17.45 15.75
N LEU A 98 -1.61 17.36 15.81
CA LEU A 98 -2.49 17.67 14.67
C LEU A 98 -2.36 19.13 14.25
N GLU A 99 -2.17 20.05 15.20
CA GLU A 99 -2.01 21.48 15.00
C GLU A 99 -0.78 21.81 14.13
N ASP A 100 0.29 21.03 14.26
CA ASP A 100 1.51 21.20 13.46
C ASP A 100 1.31 20.80 11.98
N CYS A 101 0.22 20.11 11.67
CA CYS A 101 -0.12 19.68 10.30
C CYS A 101 -0.94 20.71 9.52
N LEU A 102 -1.25 21.87 10.10
CA LEU A 102 -1.97 22.92 9.40
C LEU A 102 -1.12 23.52 8.28
N VAL A 103 -1.62 23.41 7.03
CA VAL A 103 -0.94 23.92 5.83
C VAL A 103 -0.67 25.42 5.92
N ALA A 104 -1.50 26.19 6.64
CA ALA A 104 -1.33 27.62 6.84
C ALA A 104 -0.38 27.99 7.99
N GLY A 105 0.12 27.01 8.76
CA GLY A 105 0.99 27.21 9.94
C GLY A 105 2.46 27.48 9.61
N TYR A 106 2.81 27.87 8.39
CA TYR A 106 4.19 28.16 7.97
C TYR A 106 4.40 29.66 7.73
N ASP A 107 5.67 30.11 7.84
CA ASP A 107 6.10 31.46 7.52
C ASP A 107 6.39 31.55 6.00
N LYS A 108 5.47 32.16 5.26
CA LYS A 108 5.57 32.27 3.81
C LYS A 108 6.81 33.04 3.35
N GLN A 109 7.20 34.10 4.07
CA GLN A 109 8.37 34.91 3.69
C GLN A 109 9.65 34.09 3.79
N LYS A 110 9.83 33.32 4.88
CA LYS A 110 10.98 32.43 5.04
C LYS A 110 10.99 31.31 3.99
N THR A 111 9.81 30.76 3.68
CA THR A 111 9.67 29.72 2.67
C THR A 111 10.03 30.23 1.28
N VAL A 112 9.55 31.43 0.91
CA VAL A 112 9.89 32.09 -0.37
C VAL A 112 11.41 32.33 -0.47
N ALA A 113 12.03 32.91 0.56
CA ALA A 113 13.46 33.14 0.59
C ALA A 113 14.27 31.84 0.45
N LEU A 114 13.81 30.74 1.06
CA LEU A 114 14.42 29.42 0.91
C LEU A 114 14.26 28.89 -0.52
N PHE A 115 13.07 29.02 -1.11
CA PHE A 115 12.81 28.57 -2.48
C PHE A 115 13.62 29.36 -3.52
N GLU A 116 13.78 30.65 -3.33
CA GLU A 116 14.65 31.48 -4.17
C GLU A 116 16.11 31.00 -4.10
N LYS A 117 16.63 30.76 -2.88
CA LYS A 117 17.98 30.23 -2.66
C LYS A 117 18.18 28.85 -3.31
N LEU A 118 17.16 28.01 -3.32
CA LEU A 118 17.17 26.67 -3.93
C LEU A 118 16.85 26.69 -5.43
N GLY A 119 16.47 27.83 -6.00
CA GLY A 119 16.09 27.94 -7.40
C GLY A 119 14.70 27.41 -7.76
N PHE A 120 13.82 27.18 -6.77
CA PHE A 120 12.47 26.60 -6.94
C PHE A 120 11.42 27.64 -7.34
N LYS A 121 11.70 28.41 -8.40
CA LYS A 121 10.87 29.55 -8.82
C LYS A 121 9.41 29.22 -9.10
N SER A 122 9.13 28.08 -9.72
CA SER A 122 7.77 27.64 -10.03
C SER A 122 6.95 27.27 -8.78
N LEU A 123 7.59 26.80 -7.72
CA LEU A 123 6.92 26.42 -6.48
C LEU A 123 6.49 27.63 -5.64
N ILE A 124 7.14 28.78 -5.79
CA ILE A 124 6.75 30.01 -5.08
C ILE A 124 5.30 30.39 -5.41
N ASN A 125 4.91 30.28 -6.69
CA ASN A 125 3.54 30.59 -7.12
C ASN A 125 2.50 29.54 -6.70
N ALA A 126 2.94 28.35 -6.29
CA ALA A 126 2.09 27.27 -5.83
C ALA A 126 1.91 27.24 -4.30
N LEU A 127 2.62 28.11 -3.56
CA LEU A 127 2.48 28.18 -2.10
C LEU A 127 1.06 28.62 -1.72
N PRO A 128 0.38 27.91 -0.83
CA PRO A 128 -0.91 28.34 -0.31
C PRO A 128 -0.77 29.61 0.52
N SER A 129 -1.89 30.29 0.78
CA SER A 129 -1.93 31.45 1.70
C SER A 129 -1.56 31.02 3.10
N ASP A 130 -0.67 31.76 3.75
CA ASP A 130 -0.33 31.54 5.16
C ASP A 130 -1.41 32.08 6.11
N ALA A 131 -1.21 31.91 7.42
CA ALA A 131 -2.16 32.34 8.42
C ALA A 131 -2.35 33.87 8.43
N TYR A 132 -1.30 34.63 8.12
CA TYR A 132 -1.36 36.09 8.06
C TYR A 132 -2.18 36.55 6.86
N GLU A 133 -1.91 36.06 5.67
CA GLU A 133 -2.69 36.40 4.46
C GLU A 133 -4.17 36.04 4.61
N LYS A 134 -4.48 34.90 5.23
CA LYS A 134 -5.87 34.52 5.54
C LYS A 134 -6.55 35.50 6.48
N SER A 135 -5.87 35.89 7.58
CA SER A 135 -6.43 36.84 8.54
C SER A 135 -6.69 38.23 7.93
N VAL A 136 -5.79 38.68 7.04
CA VAL A 136 -5.98 39.93 6.29
C VAL A 136 -7.16 39.84 5.34
N GLN A 137 -7.29 38.73 4.64
CA GLN A 137 -8.39 38.49 3.70
C GLN A 137 -9.74 38.43 4.42
N GLU A 138 -9.82 37.75 5.55
CA GLU A 138 -11.03 37.71 6.40
C GLU A 138 -11.40 39.12 6.93
N ALA A 139 -10.43 39.92 7.35
CA ALA A 139 -10.66 41.29 7.83
C ALA A 139 -11.11 42.27 6.73
N LEU A 140 -10.76 42.05 5.47
CA LEU A 140 -11.17 42.85 4.35
C LEU A 140 -12.58 42.58 3.85
N PHE A 141 -13.13 41.41 4.15
CA PHE A 141 -14.44 40.96 3.69
C PHE A 141 -15.47 40.77 4.84
N ALA A 142 -15.11 41.12 6.08
CA ALA A 142 -16.01 41.17 7.22
C ALA A 142 -16.68 42.53 7.34
#